data_9d945cfbfb6f203f6378e45f5385ed2d
#
_entry.id   9d945cfbfb6f203f6378e45f5385ed2d
#
_cell.length_a   1.000
_cell.length_b   1.000
_cell.length_c   1.000
_cell.angle_alpha   90.00
_cell.angle_beta   90.00
_cell.angle_gamma   90.00
#
_symmetry.space_group_name_H-M   'P 1'
#
loop_
_entity.id
_entity.type
_entity.pdbx_description
1 polymer ?
#
loop_
_entity_poly.entity_id
_entity_poly.type
_entity_poly.pdbx_seq_one_letter_code
_entity_poly.pdbx_strand_id
1 'polypeptide(L)'
;MDDPKLSKSSLVLAALVSAGAHANPIGFDTDKRGALPAGWTAGVTGRGTPKWAVEADGTAPSAPNVLKQSGAGTFPWCVMKGASVEDGFVEVRFKSISGAEDQAGGVVWRWKDGDNYYVARANALENNVSLYYTEKGSRKTIKYVDAPVPGNVWHRLRVEFQGRRIKVLLDGKSYIELEDSHIQGPGALGVWTKADSVTAFDDFHYGSSKAPQK
;
A
#
# COMPACT_ATOMS: atom_id res chain seq x y z
N MET A 1 -63.31 -18.88 15.04
CA MET A 1 -62.59 -17.62 14.73
C MET A 1 -61.12 -17.86 15.09
N ASP A 2 -60.36 -18.37 14.15
CA ASP A 2 -58.95 -18.73 14.35
C ASP A 2 -58.07 -17.72 13.60
N ASP A 3 -57.21 -17.02 14.37
CA ASP A 3 -56.22 -16.10 13.83
C ASP A 3 -55.00 -16.85 13.28
N PRO A 4 -54.52 -16.60 12.07
CA PRO A 4 -53.30 -17.20 11.57
C PRO A 4 -52.05 -16.44 12.07
N LYS A 5 -51.21 -17.13 12.84
CA LYS A 5 -49.88 -16.63 13.24
C LYS A 5 -48.97 -16.45 12.03
N LEU A 6 -48.56 -15.25 11.75
CA LEU A 6 -47.48 -14.96 10.79
C LEU A 6 -46.13 -15.39 11.37
N SER A 7 -45.54 -16.38 10.72
CA SER A 7 -44.14 -16.79 10.94
C SER A 7 -43.19 -15.75 10.33
N LYS A 8 -42.40 -15.08 11.17
CA LYS A 8 -41.30 -14.18 10.72
C LYS A 8 -40.08 -15.07 10.39
N SER A 9 -39.91 -15.38 9.12
CA SER A 9 -38.65 -15.98 8.62
C SER A 9 -37.56 -14.91 8.62
N SER A 10 -36.61 -15.03 9.55
CA SER A 10 -35.38 -14.22 9.54
C SER A 10 -34.46 -14.76 8.45
N LEU A 11 -34.30 -14.02 7.37
CA LEU A 11 -33.25 -14.27 6.37
C LEU A 11 -31.90 -13.89 6.99
N VAL A 12 -31.13 -14.90 7.37
CA VAL A 12 -29.71 -14.71 7.70
C VAL A 12 -28.95 -14.61 6.37
N LEU A 13 -28.56 -13.40 6.01
CA LEU A 13 -27.70 -13.15 4.85
C LEU A 13 -26.28 -13.58 5.20
N ALA A 14 -25.91 -14.80 4.87
CA ALA A 14 -24.54 -15.28 4.99
C ALA A 14 -23.68 -14.54 3.94
N ALA A 15 -22.81 -13.66 4.40
CA ALA A 15 -21.79 -13.06 3.57
C ALA A 15 -20.78 -14.15 3.17
N LEU A 16 -20.83 -14.60 1.95
CA LEU A 16 -19.80 -15.46 1.33
C LEU A 16 -18.55 -14.61 1.16
N VAL A 17 -17.62 -14.71 2.10
CA VAL A 17 -16.24 -14.24 1.90
C VAL A 17 -15.58 -15.18 0.91
N SER A 18 -15.56 -14.82 -0.35
CA SER A 18 -14.80 -15.52 -1.38
C SER A 18 -13.31 -15.35 -1.03
N ALA A 19 -12.66 -16.42 -0.57
CA ALA A 19 -11.22 -16.49 -0.40
C ALA A 19 -10.57 -16.49 -1.79
N GLY A 20 -10.20 -15.31 -2.30
CA GLY A 20 -9.29 -15.20 -3.41
C GLY A 20 -7.92 -15.78 -3.04
N ALA A 21 -7.25 -16.45 -3.97
CA ALA A 21 -5.90 -16.96 -3.73
C ALA A 21 -4.98 -15.77 -3.35
N HIS A 22 -4.55 -15.75 -2.09
CA HIS A 22 -3.59 -14.77 -1.60
C HIS A 22 -2.20 -15.30 -1.94
N ALA A 23 -1.40 -14.51 -2.68
CA ALA A 23 0.02 -14.79 -2.81
C ALA A 23 0.68 -14.70 -1.42
N ASN A 24 1.75 -15.47 -1.19
CA ASN A 24 2.52 -15.31 0.03
C ASN A 24 3.15 -13.90 0.06
N PRO A 25 3.35 -13.29 1.24
CA PRO A 25 4.10 -12.04 1.36
C PRO A 25 5.50 -12.16 0.71
N ILE A 26 5.94 -11.06 0.09
CA ILE A 26 7.26 -10.93 -0.54
C ILE A 26 8.19 -10.30 0.49
N GLY A 27 9.15 -11.09 1.02
CA GLY A 27 10.11 -10.69 2.06
C GLY A 27 11.48 -10.28 1.51
N PHE A 28 11.69 -10.28 0.18
CA PHE A 28 12.94 -9.92 -0.49
C PHE A 28 14.18 -10.77 -0.13
N ASP A 29 14.01 -11.86 0.61
CA ASP A 29 15.12 -12.65 1.17
C ASP A 29 15.94 -13.41 0.11
N THR A 30 15.31 -13.74 -1.01
CA THR A 30 15.95 -14.41 -2.13
C THR A 30 16.53 -13.47 -3.18
N ASP A 31 16.27 -12.16 -3.05
CA ASP A 31 16.75 -11.15 -3.99
C ASP A 31 18.19 -10.74 -3.72
N LYS A 32 18.88 -10.31 -4.79
CA LYS A 32 20.26 -9.87 -4.71
C LYS A 32 20.40 -8.54 -3.99
N ARG A 33 21.17 -8.49 -2.90
CA ARG A 33 21.52 -7.25 -2.20
C ARG A 33 22.23 -6.26 -3.12
N GLY A 34 21.94 -4.98 -2.92
CA GLY A 34 22.49 -3.87 -3.69
C GLY A 34 21.80 -3.63 -5.04
N ALA A 35 20.74 -4.38 -5.36
CA ALA A 35 19.97 -4.26 -6.59
C ALA A 35 18.45 -4.15 -6.29
N LEU A 36 17.67 -3.77 -7.30
CA LEU A 36 16.22 -3.91 -7.23
C LEU A 36 15.79 -5.37 -7.18
N PRO A 37 14.70 -5.72 -6.52
CA PRO A 37 14.14 -7.06 -6.58
C PRO A 37 13.77 -7.45 -8.01
N ALA A 38 13.83 -8.73 -8.31
CA ALA A 38 13.44 -9.25 -9.62
C ALA A 38 11.95 -8.91 -9.91
N GLY A 39 11.67 -8.42 -11.11
CA GLY A 39 10.32 -8.04 -11.53
C GLY A 39 9.83 -6.67 -11.01
N TRP A 40 10.65 -5.92 -10.28
CA TRP A 40 10.32 -4.57 -9.84
C TRP A 40 10.97 -3.51 -10.74
N THR A 41 10.39 -2.30 -10.73
CA THR A 41 10.94 -1.11 -11.36
C THR A 41 10.79 0.07 -10.42
N ALA A 42 11.76 0.97 -10.42
CA ALA A 42 11.77 2.14 -9.57
C ALA A 42 11.87 3.42 -10.40
N GLY A 43 11.37 4.50 -9.83
CA GLY A 43 11.42 5.82 -10.42
C GLY A 43 11.01 6.91 -9.44
N VAL A 44 10.73 8.08 -9.98
CA VAL A 44 10.32 9.26 -9.23
C VAL A 44 9.29 10.05 -10.02
N THR A 45 8.21 10.44 -9.37
CA THR A 45 7.34 11.49 -9.88
C THR A 45 7.95 12.84 -9.47
N GLY A 46 8.16 13.72 -10.42
CA GLY A 46 8.84 14.97 -10.19
C GLY A 46 10.35 14.87 -10.38
N ARG A 47 11.15 15.30 -9.41
CA ARG A 47 12.61 15.43 -9.51
C ARG A 47 13.32 14.65 -8.43
N GLY A 48 14.59 14.31 -8.65
CA GLY A 48 15.46 13.71 -7.66
C GLY A 48 16.11 12.42 -8.14
N THR A 49 16.87 11.80 -7.25
CA THR A 49 17.63 10.59 -7.51
C THR A 49 17.34 9.57 -6.42
N PRO A 50 16.19 8.88 -6.47
CA PRO A 50 15.89 7.84 -5.51
C PRO A 50 16.88 6.69 -5.62
N LYS A 51 17.17 6.04 -4.49
CA LYS A 51 18.02 4.86 -4.43
C LYS A 51 17.24 3.72 -3.78
N TRP A 52 16.76 2.82 -4.60
CA TRP A 52 16.05 1.62 -4.18
C TRP A 52 16.96 0.40 -4.31
N ALA A 53 17.12 -0.36 -3.23
CA ALA A 53 17.90 -1.58 -3.26
C ALA A 53 17.44 -2.56 -2.17
N VAL A 54 17.66 -3.84 -2.41
CA VAL A 54 17.58 -4.86 -1.37
C VAL A 54 18.80 -4.71 -0.46
N GLU A 55 18.56 -4.58 0.84
CA GLU A 55 19.59 -4.46 1.87
C GLU A 55 19.33 -5.41 3.04
N ALA A 56 20.37 -5.75 3.79
CA ALA A 56 20.22 -6.55 5.00
C ALA A 56 19.62 -5.70 6.14
N ASP A 57 18.63 -6.24 6.83
CA ASP A 57 18.11 -5.71 8.09
C ASP A 57 17.72 -6.86 9.02
N GLY A 58 18.53 -7.11 10.05
CA GLY A 58 18.26 -8.17 11.02
C GLY A 58 17.05 -7.93 11.91
N THR A 59 16.42 -6.75 11.83
CA THR A 59 15.17 -6.41 12.53
C THR A 59 13.93 -6.55 11.66
N ALA A 60 14.11 -6.99 10.40
CA ALA A 60 13.02 -7.19 9.46
C ALA A 60 12.00 -8.22 9.98
N PRO A 61 10.70 -8.03 9.72
CA PRO A 61 9.67 -9.00 10.05
C PRO A 61 9.92 -10.39 9.43
N SER A 62 10.36 -10.43 8.17
CA SER A 62 10.92 -11.61 7.51
C SER A 62 12.39 -11.35 7.17
N ALA A 63 13.29 -11.58 8.14
CA ALA A 63 14.72 -11.40 7.93
C ALA A 63 15.29 -12.49 6.97
N PRO A 64 16.38 -12.19 6.24
CA PRO A 64 17.39 -11.16 6.55
C PRO A 64 17.36 -9.90 5.67
N ASN A 65 16.47 -9.76 4.71
CA ASN A 65 16.53 -8.68 3.72
C ASN A 65 15.28 -7.80 3.74
N VAL A 66 15.44 -6.58 3.26
CA VAL A 66 14.36 -5.60 3.07
C VAL A 66 14.54 -4.89 1.72
N LEU A 67 13.49 -4.34 1.15
CA LEU A 67 13.60 -3.33 0.10
C LEU A 67 13.73 -1.96 0.77
N LYS A 68 14.80 -1.22 0.46
CA LYS A 68 15.07 0.07 1.10
C LYS A 68 15.18 1.20 0.11
N GLN A 69 14.57 2.34 0.41
CA GLN A 69 14.80 3.63 -0.22
C GLN A 69 15.75 4.44 0.65
N SER A 70 16.85 4.95 0.08
CA SER A 70 17.86 5.75 0.78
C SER A 70 18.38 6.96 0.00
N GLY A 71 17.82 7.25 -1.18
CA GLY A 71 18.09 8.46 -1.94
C GLY A 71 17.07 9.56 -1.64
N ALA A 72 17.05 10.61 -2.48
CA ALA A 72 16.09 11.71 -2.35
C ALA A 72 15.33 11.95 -3.66
N GLY A 73 14.07 12.36 -3.55
CA GLY A 73 13.24 12.69 -4.70
C GLY A 73 11.88 13.22 -4.30
N THR A 74 11.20 13.93 -5.20
CA THR A 74 9.90 14.50 -4.87
C THR A 74 8.94 13.44 -4.39
N PHE A 75 8.72 12.38 -5.20
CA PHE A 75 7.88 11.23 -4.85
C PHE A 75 8.50 9.94 -5.40
N PRO A 76 9.49 9.34 -4.71
CA PRO A 76 10.06 8.05 -5.08
C PRO A 76 9.04 6.91 -5.00
N TRP A 77 9.01 6.05 -5.99
CA TRP A 77 8.20 4.85 -6.03
C TRP A 77 8.98 3.64 -6.53
N CYS A 78 8.58 2.46 -6.09
CA CYS A 78 9.08 1.18 -6.59
C CYS A 78 7.89 0.24 -6.74
N VAL A 79 7.63 -0.24 -7.96
CA VAL A 79 6.43 -1.00 -8.31
C VAL A 79 6.76 -2.35 -8.92
N MET A 80 5.91 -3.32 -8.65
CA MET A 80 6.02 -4.68 -9.15
C MET A 80 5.44 -4.75 -10.57
N LYS A 81 6.30 -5.04 -11.56
CA LYS A 81 5.88 -5.30 -12.94
C LYS A 81 5.09 -6.61 -13.00
N GLY A 82 4.01 -6.62 -13.78
CA GLY A 82 3.20 -7.82 -13.96
C GLY A 82 2.13 -8.05 -12.89
N ALA A 83 2.15 -7.34 -11.76
CA ALA A 83 1.01 -7.27 -10.87
C ALA A 83 0.01 -6.25 -11.43
N SER A 84 -1.25 -6.66 -11.60
CA SER A 84 -2.32 -5.77 -12.05
C SER A 84 -3.60 -6.14 -11.31
N VAL A 85 -4.06 -5.23 -10.44
CA VAL A 85 -5.23 -5.45 -9.58
C VAL A 85 -6.22 -4.31 -9.78
N GLU A 86 -7.47 -4.66 -10.06
CA GLU A 86 -8.57 -3.70 -10.16
C GLU A 86 -9.24 -3.48 -8.80
N ASP A 87 -9.62 -4.59 -8.15
CA ASP A 87 -10.24 -4.63 -6.83
C ASP A 87 -9.50 -5.64 -5.95
N GLY A 88 -9.20 -5.28 -4.70
CA GLY A 88 -8.45 -6.14 -3.81
C GLY A 88 -7.81 -5.39 -2.66
N PHE A 89 -6.58 -5.74 -2.36
CA PHE A 89 -5.79 -5.06 -1.34
C PHE A 89 -4.29 -5.03 -1.70
N VAL A 90 -3.59 -4.10 -1.08
CA VAL A 90 -2.14 -4.05 -0.99
C VAL A 90 -1.73 -3.75 0.45
N GLU A 91 -0.72 -4.44 0.94
CA GLU A 91 -0.21 -4.33 2.30
C GLU A 91 1.32 -4.39 2.29
N VAL A 92 1.96 -3.70 3.20
CA VAL A 92 3.41 -3.76 3.41
C VAL A 92 3.76 -3.51 4.87
N ARG A 93 4.81 -4.14 5.35
CA ARG A 93 5.54 -3.70 6.54
C ARG A 93 6.52 -2.61 6.14
N PHE A 94 6.52 -1.50 6.86
CA PHE A 94 7.50 -0.43 6.64
C PHE A 94 8.09 0.07 7.96
N LYS A 95 9.32 0.57 7.88
CA LYS A 95 10.01 1.23 8.99
C LYS A 95 10.64 2.51 8.48
N SER A 96 10.13 3.66 8.94
CA SER A 96 10.73 4.98 8.69
C SER A 96 11.99 5.12 9.53
N ILE A 97 13.16 5.15 8.89
CA ILE A 97 14.47 5.12 9.58
C ILE A 97 14.97 6.53 9.84
N SER A 98 14.92 7.40 8.83
CA SER A 98 15.39 8.78 8.92
C SER A 98 14.84 9.64 7.79
N GLY A 99 15.07 10.93 7.87
CA GLY A 99 14.70 11.99 6.93
C GLY A 99 14.53 13.29 7.70
N ALA A 100 15.05 14.38 7.19
CA ALA A 100 14.92 15.71 7.79
C ALA A 100 13.68 16.44 7.25
N GLU A 101 13.37 16.25 5.97
CA GLU A 101 12.21 16.84 5.31
C GLU A 101 10.96 15.96 5.45
N ASP A 102 11.13 14.63 5.40
CA ASP A 102 10.01 13.68 5.50
C ASP A 102 10.47 12.32 6.05
N GLN A 103 9.57 11.57 6.70
CA GLN A 103 9.80 10.18 7.16
C GLN A 103 8.58 9.34 6.81
N ALA A 104 8.37 9.13 5.51
CA ALA A 104 7.18 8.49 4.97
C ALA A 104 7.43 7.06 4.49
N GLY A 105 6.49 6.16 4.81
CA GLY A 105 6.32 4.88 4.16
C GLY A 105 4.93 4.77 3.56
N GLY A 106 4.82 4.34 2.30
CA GLY A 106 3.56 4.30 1.58
C GLY A 106 3.42 3.09 0.66
N VAL A 107 2.19 2.84 0.22
CA VAL A 107 1.83 1.91 -0.84
C VAL A 107 1.18 2.65 -2.00
N VAL A 108 1.46 2.21 -3.22
CA VAL A 108 0.76 2.66 -4.44
C VAL A 108 -0.09 1.53 -5.00
N TRP A 109 -1.23 1.90 -5.60
CA TRP A 109 -2.09 0.97 -6.32
C TRP A 109 -2.78 1.67 -7.49
N ARG A 110 -3.38 0.87 -8.36
CA ARG A 110 -3.89 1.34 -9.65
C ARG A 110 -2.84 2.20 -10.38
N TRP A 111 -1.56 1.87 -10.18
CA TRP A 111 -0.45 2.56 -10.82
C TRP A 111 -0.48 2.28 -12.33
N LYS A 112 -0.68 3.32 -13.14
CA LYS A 112 -0.70 3.28 -14.60
C LYS A 112 0.69 3.55 -15.16
N ASP A 113 1.32 4.55 -14.59
CA ASP A 113 2.66 5.04 -14.90
C ASP A 113 3.18 5.92 -13.73
N GLY A 114 4.38 6.49 -13.88
CA GLY A 114 5.01 7.32 -12.85
C GLY A 114 4.27 8.61 -12.51
N ASP A 115 3.23 8.97 -13.26
CA ASP A 115 2.48 10.21 -13.12
C ASP A 115 1.00 10.01 -12.77
N ASN A 116 0.51 8.74 -12.76
CA ASN A 116 -0.91 8.43 -12.59
C ASN A 116 -1.11 7.21 -11.68
N TYR A 117 -1.42 7.46 -10.40
CA TYR A 117 -1.61 6.41 -9.39
C TYR A 117 -2.27 6.93 -8.11
N TYR A 118 -2.82 6.04 -7.29
CA TYR A 118 -3.14 6.33 -5.89
C TYR A 118 -1.96 6.03 -4.99
N VAL A 119 -1.87 6.77 -3.88
CA VAL A 119 -0.93 6.49 -2.80
C VAL A 119 -1.58 6.72 -1.43
N ALA A 120 -1.41 5.76 -0.53
CA ALA A 120 -1.60 5.94 0.90
C ALA A 120 -0.24 5.91 1.59
N ARG A 121 -0.03 6.80 2.54
CA ARG A 121 1.21 6.85 3.33
C ARG A 121 0.93 7.01 4.81
N ALA A 122 1.86 6.55 5.65
CA ALA A 122 2.00 6.99 7.02
C ALA A 122 3.33 7.72 7.19
N ASN A 123 3.37 8.74 8.06
CA ASN A 123 4.50 9.65 8.21
C ASN A 123 4.88 9.84 9.67
N ALA A 124 6.12 9.50 10.02
CA ALA A 124 6.60 9.56 11.39
C ALA A 124 6.91 11.00 11.87
N LEU A 125 7.33 11.92 10.98
CA LEU A 125 7.54 13.32 11.36
C LEU A 125 6.23 14.07 11.60
N GLU A 126 5.22 13.77 10.81
CA GLU A 126 3.95 14.48 10.84
C GLU A 126 2.90 13.77 11.71
N ASN A 127 3.13 12.54 12.15
CA ASN A 127 2.18 11.71 12.90
C ASN A 127 0.81 11.64 12.23
N ASN A 128 0.77 11.17 10.96
CA ASN A 128 -0.46 11.06 10.19
C ASN A 128 -0.50 9.88 9.23
N VAL A 129 -1.73 9.54 8.81
CA VAL A 129 -2.05 8.71 7.67
C VAL A 129 -2.73 9.57 6.62
N SER A 130 -2.30 9.49 5.38
CA SER A 130 -2.83 10.32 4.29
C SER A 130 -3.11 9.50 3.04
N LEU A 131 -4.13 9.93 2.31
CA LEU A 131 -4.55 9.38 1.02
C LEU A 131 -4.46 10.46 -0.05
N TYR A 132 -3.83 10.12 -1.17
CA TYR A 132 -3.65 11.00 -2.32
C TYR A 132 -3.94 10.26 -3.63
N TYR A 133 -4.22 11.01 -4.68
CA TYR A 133 -3.99 10.56 -6.04
C TYR A 133 -2.95 11.46 -6.72
N THR A 134 -2.23 10.88 -7.66
CA THR A 134 -1.33 11.61 -8.58
C THR A 134 -1.92 11.49 -9.97
N GLU A 135 -2.10 12.59 -10.64
CA GLU A 135 -2.58 12.66 -12.01
C GLU A 135 -1.73 13.64 -12.80
N LYS A 136 -1.18 13.21 -13.94
CA LYS A 136 -0.26 13.99 -14.78
C LYS A 136 0.90 14.58 -13.98
N GLY A 137 1.45 13.78 -13.05
CA GLY A 137 2.56 14.16 -12.17
C GLY A 137 2.19 15.10 -11.02
N SER A 138 0.94 15.53 -10.92
CA SER A 138 0.46 16.43 -9.85
C SER A 138 -0.23 15.64 -8.76
N ARG A 139 0.36 15.61 -7.55
CA ARG A 139 -0.24 14.95 -6.39
C ARG A 139 -1.30 15.83 -5.73
N LYS A 140 -2.47 15.25 -5.47
CA LYS A 140 -3.62 15.89 -4.82
C LYS A 140 -4.01 15.13 -3.56
N THR A 141 -4.26 15.85 -2.47
CA THR A 141 -4.71 15.28 -1.20
C THR A 141 -6.20 14.96 -1.28
N ILE A 142 -6.58 13.72 -0.94
CA ILE A 142 -7.96 13.31 -0.76
C ILE A 142 -8.33 13.42 0.72
N LYS A 143 -7.48 12.83 1.60
CA LYS A 143 -7.72 12.80 3.04
C LYS A 143 -6.43 12.83 3.82
N TYR A 144 -6.47 13.47 4.98
CA TYR A 144 -5.41 13.55 5.97
C TYR A 144 -5.99 13.28 7.35
N VAL A 145 -5.38 12.40 8.14
CA VAL A 145 -5.86 12.00 9.45
C VAL A 145 -4.69 11.86 10.40
N ASP A 146 -4.77 12.49 11.57
CA ASP A 146 -3.77 12.32 12.62
C ASP A 146 -3.74 10.88 13.12
N ALA A 147 -2.55 10.33 13.22
CA ALA A 147 -2.30 8.97 13.66
C ALA A 147 -0.91 8.88 14.29
N PRO A 148 -0.72 8.18 15.42
CA PRO A 148 0.62 7.96 15.96
C PRO A 148 1.41 7.05 15.01
N VAL A 149 2.57 7.54 14.56
CA VAL A 149 3.49 6.80 13.69
C VAL A 149 4.91 6.93 14.26
N PRO A 150 5.28 6.17 15.31
CA PRO A 150 6.64 6.19 15.83
C PRO A 150 7.69 5.88 14.76
N GLY A 151 8.77 6.68 14.70
CA GLY A 151 9.91 6.38 13.83
C GLY A 151 10.70 5.16 14.31
N ASN A 152 11.48 4.53 13.43
CA ASN A 152 12.30 3.33 13.72
C ASN A 152 11.51 2.12 14.26
N VAL A 153 10.21 2.06 14.01
CA VAL A 153 9.30 0.96 14.36
C VAL A 153 8.71 0.37 13.10
N TRP A 154 8.55 -0.94 13.07
CA TRP A 154 7.85 -1.63 12.00
C TRP A 154 6.35 -1.45 12.13
N HIS A 155 5.75 -0.83 11.12
CA HIS A 155 4.32 -0.62 10.97
C HIS A 155 3.76 -1.48 9.83
N ARG A 156 2.47 -1.77 9.87
CA ARG A 156 1.74 -2.42 8.80
C ARG A 156 0.76 -1.44 8.16
N LEU A 157 1.03 -1.05 6.93
CA LEU A 157 0.12 -0.22 6.14
C LEU A 157 -0.62 -1.08 5.14
N ARG A 158 -1.95 -1.03 5.17
CA ARG A 158 -2.83 -1.78 4.28
C ARG A 158 -3.86 -0.88 3.63
N VAL A 159 -4.10 -1.08 2.35
CA VAL A 159 -5.19 -0.45 1.60
C VAL A 159 -6.07 -1.54 1.02
N GLU A 160 -7.37 -1.44 1.26
CA GLU A 160 -8.41 -2.24 0.62
C GLU A 160 -9.17 -1.35 -0.35
N PHE A 161 -9.39 -1.84 -1.58
CA PHE A 161 -10.05 -1.06 -2.61
C PHE A 161 -10.99 -1.94 -3.45
N GLN A 162 -12.21 -1.45 -3.66
CA GLN A 162 -13.23 -2.13 -4.44
C GLN A 162 -14.14 -1.09 -5.13
N GLY A 163 -14.12 -1.08 -6.47
CA GLY A 163 -14.78 -0.02 -7.23
C GLY A 163 -14.27 1.35 -6.79
N ARG A 164 -15.15 2.16 -6.19
CA ARG A 164 -14.82 3.49 -5.67
C ARG A 164 -14.43 3.49 -4.19
N ARG A 165 -14.74 2.42 -3.45
CA ARG A 165 -14.47 2.34 -2.02
C ARG A 165 -12.99 2.14 -1.78
N ILE A 166 -12.45 2.93 -0.87
CA ILE A 166 -11.05 2.88 -0.42
C ILE A 166 -11.04 2.89 1.11
N LYS A 167 -10.28 1.94 1.68
CA LYS A 167 -10.06 1.87 3.12
C LYS A 167 -8.58 1.76 3.41
N VAL A 168 -8.07 2.62 4.29
CA VAL A 168 -6.66 2.64 4.71
C VAL A 168 -6.55 2.28 6.17
N LEU A 169 -5.72 1.26 6.45
CA LEU A 169 -5.47 0.78 7.80
C LEU A 169 -3.98 0.92 8.13
N LEU A 170 -3.68 1.39 9.33
CA LEU A 170 -2.35 1.34 9.93
C LEU A 170 -2.41 0.47 11.18
N ASP A 171 -1.54 -0.54 11.26
CA ASP A 171 -1.46 -1.50 12.37
C ASP A 171 -2.81 -2.16 12.72
N GLY A 172 -3.62 -2.42 11.69
CA GLY A 172 -4.94 -3.03 11.80
C GLY A 172 -6.07 -2.06 12.15
N LYS A 173 -5.78 -0.81 12.53
CA LYS A 173 -6.79 0.22 12.80
C LYS A 173 -7.14 0.96 11.51
N SER A 174 -8.44 1.08 11.21
CA SER A 174 -8.93 1.90 10.09
C SER A 174 -8.83 3.39 10.42
N TYR A 175 -8.15 4.14 9.56
CA TYR A 175 -8.02 5.60 9.68
C TYR A 175 -8.77 6.35 8.60
N ILE A 176 -8.86 5.77 7.39
CA ILE A 176 -9.56 6.39 6.27
C ILE A 176 -10.50 5.36 5.66
N GLU A 177 -11.75 5.73 5.45
CA GLU A 177 -12.72 4.97 4.68
C GLU A 177 -13.60 5.97 3.92
N LEU A 178 -13.57 5.88 2.57
CA LEU A 178 -14.28 6.82 1.71
C LEU A 178 -14.48 6.25 0.30
N GLU A 179 -15.17 7.00 -0.54
CA GLU A 179 -15.27 6.73 -1.98
C GLU A 179 -14.49 7.76 -2.78
N ASP A 180 -13.71 7.28 -3.76
CA ASP A 180 -12.99 8.11 -4.72
C ASP A 180 -12.90 7.41 -6.08
N SER A 181 -12.90 8.17 -7.18
CA SER A 181 -12.94 7.64 -8.54
C SER A 181 -11.98 8.32 -9.51
N HIS A 182 -10.95 9.03 -9.01
CA HIS A 182 -9.98 9.70 -9.88
C HIS A 182 -9.18 8.71 -10.75
N ILE A 183 -8.69 7.62 -10.16
CA ILE A 183 -7.96 6.58 -10.90
C ILE A 183 -8.78 5.28 -10.89
N GLN A 184 -9.26 4.85 -12.05
CA GLN A 184 -10.09 3.66 -12.19
C GLN A 184 -9.38 2.54 -12.97
N GLY A 185 -9.97 1.34 -12.90
CA GLY A 185 -9.50 0.14 -13.57
C GLY A 185 -8.22 -0.43 -12.97
N PRO A 186 -7.75 -1.57 -13.50
CA PRO A 186 -6.59 -2.29 -12.95
C PRO A 186 -5.30 -1.51 -13.12
N GLY A 187 -4.34 -1.74 -12.24
CA GLY A 187 -2.99 -1.18 -12.33
C GLY A 187 -2.00 -1.90 -11.44
N ALA A 188 -0.74 -1.56 -11.60
CA ALA A 188 0.33 -2.13 -10.78
C ALA A 188 0.24 -1.65 -9.31
N LEU A 189 1.01 -2.32 -8.45
CA LEU A 189 1.12 -2.03 -7.03
C LEU A 189 2.59 -1.93 -6.63
N GLY A 190 2.86 -1.24 -5.54
CA GLY A 190 4.22 -1.09 -5.05
C GLY A 190 4.30 -0.26 -3.79
N VAL A 191 5.51 0.23 -3.53
CA VAL A 191 5.85 1.05 -2.37
C VAL A 191 6.27 2.47 -2.77
N TRP A 192 6.21 3.39 -1.82
CA TRP A 192 6.39 4.81 -2.09
C TRP A 192 7.01 5.53 -0.88
N THR A 193 7.79 6.57 -1.17
CA THR A 193 8.32 7.49 -0.16
C THR A 193 8.20 8.94 -0.62
N LYS A 194 8.64 9.89 0.21
CA LYS A 194 8.68 11.31 -0.10
C LYS A 194 10.01 11.92 0.33
N ALA A 195 10.47 12.90 -0.45
CA ALA A 195 11.63 13.73 -0.17
C ALA A 195 12.89 12.90 0.15
N ASP A 196 13.47 13.12 1.32
CA ASP A 196 14.67 12.47 1.83
C ASP A 196 14.39 11.29 2.76
N SER A 197 13.14 10.77 2.76
CA SER A 197 12.76 9.63 3.60
C SER A 197 13.65 8.42 3.35
N VAL A 198 14.35 7.96 4.37
CA VAL A 198 15.00 6.65 4.38
C VAL A 198 14.04 5.66 5.01
N THR A 199 13.54 4.73 4.22
CA THR A 199 12.48 3.79 4.64
C THR A 199 12.79 2.38 4.15
N ALA A 200 12.66 1.43 5.07
CA ALA A 200 12.72 -0.01 4.77
C ALA A 200 11.31 -0.58 4.62
N PHE A 201 11.15 -1.52 3.68
CA PHE A 201 9.91 -2.23 3.39
C PHE A 201 10.15 -3.73 3.39
N ASP A 202 9.17 -4.46 3.94
CA ASP A 202 9.20 -5.92 4.03
C ASP A 202 7.78 -6.48 3.94
N ASP A 203 7.65 -7.80 3.77
CA ASP A 203 6.36 -8.49 3.74
C ASP A 203 5.34 -7.80 2.80
N PHE A 204 5.78 -7.41 1.59
CA PHE A 204 4.86 -6.83 0.61
C PHE A 204 3.84 -7.88 0.17
N HIS A 205 2.57 -7.58 0.38
CA HIS A 205 1.48 -8.52 0.13
C HIS A 205 0.35 -7.84 -0.63
N TYR A 206 -0.24 -8.55 -1.57
CA TYR A 206 -1.41 -8.08 -2.31
C TYR A 206 -2.32 -9.24 -2.69
N GLY A 207 -3.55 -8.93 -2.98
CA GLY A 207 -4.52 -9.91 -3.47
C GLY A 207 -5.65 -9.25 -4.23
N SER A 208 -6.24 -10.01 -5.16
CA SER A 208 -7.45 -9.60 -5.88
C SER A 208 -8.69 -10.12 -5.16
N SER A 209 -9.74 -9.30 -5.06
CA SER A 209 -11.05 -9.71 -4.57
C SER A 209 -11.89 -10.44 -5.64
N LYS A 210 -11.49 -10.34 -6.91
CA LYS A 210 -12.10 -11.13 -7.99
C LYS A 210 -11.36 -12.45 -8.14
N ALA A 211 -12.09 -13.58 -8.15
CA ALA A 211 -11.53 -14.87 -8.52
C ALA A 211 -10.92 -14.78 -9.94
N PRO A 212 -9.81 -15.50 -10.24
CA PRO A 212 -9.27 -15.56 -11.59
C PRO A 212 -10.40 -15.97 -12.56
N GLN A 213 -10.65 -15.16 -13.55
CA GLN A 213 -11.52 -15.58 -14.66
C GLN A 213 -10.78 -16.71 -15.41
N LYS A 214 -11.41 -17.88 -15.46
CA LYS A 214 -10.92 -19.03 -16.22
C LYS A 214 -11.05 -18.78 -17.71
#